data_c0841c793f3ab8738bdc8fee768240be
#
_entry.id   c0841c793f3ab8738bdc8fee768240be
#
_cell.length_a   1.000
_cell.length_b   1.000
_cell.length_c   1.000
_cell.angle_alpha   90.00
_cell.angle_beta   90.00
_cell.angle_gamma   90.00
#
_symmetry.space_group_name_H-M   'P 1'
#
loop_
_entity.id
_entity.type
_entity.pdbx_description
1 polymer ?
#
loop_
_entity_poly.entity_id
_entity_poly.type
_entity_poly.pdbx_seq_one_letter_code
_entity_poly.pdbx_strand_id
1 'polypeptide(L)'
;MPVRVAINGFGRIGRLVFRAIYESGRKDIEVIAINDLADVNTNAHLLKYDSVHGRFPGEVSVAGDVMTVNGHGVKALSVKDPAQLPWKDMNIDIALECSGIFTKRDDAGKHLTAGAKKVLISAPAEGEDLTVVYGVNHGDLKPEHKIVSNASCTTNCLAPVAYVLHEAVGIEKGFMTTIHSYTGDQRTVDTMHKDLARARAAALNMIPTSTGAAKAVGKVLPALKGKLDGTSIRVPTPNVSVIDFKFLTSRNTTIEEINAAIEKAAKGPLKGILATYNVPLVSSDFNHDPHSSTFALHETKVIDGNFVRVISWYDNEWGFSNRMSDTAVAMHKVS
;
A
#
# COMPACT_ATOMS: atom_id res chain seq x y z
N MET A 1 -24.25 7.36 2.49
CA MET A 1 -23.58 8.41 1.68
C MET A 1 -22.14 7.95 1.43
N PRO A 2 -21.50 8.33 0.32
CA PRO A 2 -20.09 8.01 0.09
C PRO A 2 -19.20 8.66 1.16
N VAL A 3 -18.08 8.01 1.45
CA VAL A 3 -17.03 8.58 2.32
C VAL A 3 -16.41 9.77 1.61
N ARG A 4 -16.39 10.92 2.24
CA ARG A 4 -15.80 12.15 1.71
C ARG A 4 -14.33 12.22 2.09
N VAL A 5 -13.44 12.06 1.12
CA VAL A 5 -12.00 12.06 1.38
C VAL A 5 -11.30 13.26 0.76
N ALA A 6 -10.21 13.69 1.39
CA ALA A 6 -9.24 14.60 0.81
C ALA A 6 -7.86 13.93 0.78
N ILE A 7 -7.09 14.15 -0.28
CA ILE A 7 -5.76 13.57 -0.45
C ILE A 7 -4.72 14.66 -0.20
N ASN A 8 -3.89 14.48 0.83
CA ASN A 8 -2.73 15.33 1.09
C ASN A 8 -1.46 14.69 0.54
N GLY A 9 -0.81 15.34 -0.39
CA GLY A 9 0.26 14.80 -1.21
C GLY A 9 -0.28 14.10 -2.47
N PHE A 10 -0.21 14.80 -3.61
CA PHE A 10 -0.66 14.27 -4.90
C PHE A 10 0.51 13.77 -5.75
N GLY A 11 1.50 13.15 -5.06
CA GLY A 11 2.62 12.40 -5.64
C GLY A 11 2.16 11.06 -6.25
N ARG A 12 3.08 10.11 -6.40
CA ARG A 12 2.77 8.79 -6.97
C ARG A 12 1.55 8.14 -6.30
N ILE A 13 1.60 7.93 -4.99
CA ILE A 13 0.55 7.19 -4.27
C ILE A 13 -0.76 8.00 -4.24
N GLY A 14 -0.74 9.30 -3.94
CA GLY A 14 -1.97 10.10 -3.93
C GLY A 14 -2.70 10.10 -5.27
N ARG A 15 -1.96 10.22 -6.40
CA ARG A 15 -2.56 10.12 -7.75
C ARG A 15 -3.10 8.73 -8.05
N LEU A 16 -2.41 7.67 -7.62
CA LEU A 16 -2.87 6.30 -7.88
C LEU A 16 -4.05 5.91 -6.99
N VAL A 17 -4.12 6.40 -5.75
CA VAL A 17 -5.33 6.28 -4.92
C VAL A 17 -6.52 6.96 -5.61
N PHE A 18 -6.31 8.17 -6.12
CA PHE A 18 -7.32 8.88 -6.90
C PHE A 18 -7.76 8.08 -8.12
N ARG A 19 -6.81 7.60 -8.93
CA ARG A 19 -7.10 6.78 -10.12
C ARG A 19 -7.83 5.49 -9.76
N ALA A 20 -7.40 4.78 -8.71
CA ALA A 20 -8.03 3.53 -8.26
C ALA A 20 -9.50 3.74 -7.88
N ILE A 21 -9.83 4.84 -7.22
CA ILE A 21 -11.22 5.20 -6.90
C ILE A 21 -12.05 5.40 -8.18
N TYR A 22 -11.54 6.16 -9.13
CA TYR A 22 -12.28 6.47 -10.37
C TYR A 22 -12.34 5.28 -11.34
N GLU A 23 -11.25 4.56 -11.54
CA GLU A 23 -11.17 3.44 -12.48
C GLU A 23 -11.98 2.22 -12.00
N SER A 24 -12.09 2.00 -10.69
CA SER A 24 -12.93 0.94 -10.12
C SER A 24 -14.44 1.22 -10.24
N GLY A 25 -14.83 2.45 -10.55
CA GLY A 25 -16.24 2.85 -10.68
C GLY A 25 -17.04 2.78 -9.37
N ARG A 26 -16.35 2.66 -8.23
CA ARG A 26 -16.97 2.57 -6.89
C ARG A 26 -17.72 3.84 -6.53
N LYS A 27 -18.81 3.68 -5.79
CA LYS A 27 -19.72 4.77 -5.39
C LYS A 27 -19.74 5.01 -3.88
N ASP A 28 -18.96 4.27 -3.13
CA ASP A 28 -18.92 4.31 -1.66
C ASP A 28 -17.86 5.28 -1.12
N ILE A 29 -17.07 5.91 -1.99
CA ILE A 29 -16.02 6.88 -1.66
C ILE A 29 -15.96 7.99 -2.71
N GLU A 30 -15.72 9.23 -2.29
CA GLU A 30 -15.65 10.42 -3.15
C GLU A 30 -14.45 11.28 -2.76
N VAL A 31 -13.64 11.69 -3.74
CA VAL A 31 -12.53 12.62 -3.53
C VAL A 31 -13.05 14.05 -3.68
N ILE A 32 -13.02 14.81 -2.60
CA ILE A 32 -13.52 16.20 -2.54
C ILE A 32 -12.42 17.20 -2.87
N ALA A 33 -11.20 16.94 -2.40
CA ALA A 33 -10.07 17.82 -2.59
C ALA A 33 -8.75 17.06 -2.67
N ILE A 34 -7.79 17.69 -3.31
CA ILE A 34 -6.38 17.33 -3.25
C ILE A 34 -5.59 18.51 -2.70
N ASN A 35 -4.52 18.24 -1.98
CA ASN A 35 -3.54 19.25 -1.56
C ASN A 35 -2.14 18.81 -2.00
N ASP A 36 -1.46 19.64 -2.76
CA ASP A 36 -0.07 19.44 -3.18
C ASP A 36 0.61 20.77 -3.42
N LEU A 37 1.93 20.84 -3.27
CA LEU A 37 2.67 22.07 -3.47
C LEU A 37 2.88 22.42 -4.95
N ALA A 38 2.67 21.47 -5.87
CA ALA A 38 2.62 21.72 -7.30
C ALA A 38 1.31 22.42 -7.68
N ASP A 39 1.34 23.18 -8.78
CA ASP A 39 0.15 23.84 -9.31
C ASP A 39 -0.86 22.81 -9.87
N VAL A 40 -2.11 23.24 -9.99
CA VAL A 40 -3.22 22.37 -10.42
C VAL A 40 -3.03 21.83 -11.85
N ASN A 41 -2.42 22.57 -12.76
CA ASN A 41 -2.20 22.12 -14.15
C ASN A 41 -1.14 20.99 -14.18
N THR A 42 -0.07 21.15 -13.41
CA THR A 42 0.94 20.08 -13.22
C THR A 42 0.31 18.84 -12.64
N ASN A 43 -0.52 18.96 -11.61
CA ASN A 43 -1.23 17.83 -10.98
C ASN A 43 -2.19 17.14 -11.96
N ALA A 44 -2.95 17.91 -12.74
CA ALA A 44 -3.85 17.39 -13.76
C ALA A 44 -3.09 16.69 -14.90
N HIS A 45 -1.96 17.25 -15.34
CA HIS A 45 -1.11 16.62 -16.34
C HIS A 45 -0.57 15.26 -15.86
N LEU A 46 -0.01 15.22 -14.65
CA LEU A 46 0.53 14.00 -14.07
C LEU A 46 -0.55 12.98 -13.68
N LEU A 47 -1.79 13.39 -13.42
CA LEU A 47 -2.92 12.48 -13.28
C LEU A 47 -3.26 11.84 -14.62
N LYS A 48 -3.25 12.62 -15.71
CA LYS A 48 -3.64 12.18 -17.06
C LYS A 48 -2.60 11.26 -17.70
N TYR A 49 -1.31 11.53 -17.48
CA TYR A 49 -0.20 10.83 -18.13
C TYR A 49 0.71 10.20 -17.08
N ASP A 50 0.83 8.89 -17.09
CA ASP A 50 1.69 8.14 -16.20
C ASP A 50 2.57 7.19 -17.00
N SER A 51 3.89 7.22 -16.75
CA SER A 51 4.86 6.41 -17.49
C SER A 51 4.75 4.91 -17.18
N VAL A 52 4.20 4.57 -16.02
CA VAL A 52 4.07 3.19 -15.54
C VAL A 52 2.66 2.65 -15.80
N HIS A 53 1.64 3.41 -15.43
CA HIS A 53 0.23 2.99 -15.50
C HIS A 53 -0.50 3.49 -16.76
N GLY A 54 0.21 4.20 -17.64
CA GLY A 54 -0.37 4.69 -18.89
C GLY A 54 -1.32 5.88 -18.72
N ARG A 55 -2.08 6.18 -19.76
CA ARG A 55 -3.05 7.28 -19.73
C ARG A 55 -4.23 6.95 -18.82
N PHE A 56 -4.65 7.94 -18.04
CA PHE A 56 -5.90 7.85 -17.29
C PHE A 56 -7.08 7.66 -18.26
N PRO A 57 -7.97 6.67 -18.05
CA PRO A 57 -9.05 6.36 -18.98
C PRO A 57 -10.27 7.27 -18.79
N GLY A 58 -10.06 8.55 -18.47
CA GLY A 58 -11.12 9.53 -18.24
C GLY A 58 -10.74 10.93 -18.71
N GLU A 59 -11.72 11.82 -18.67
CA GLU A 59 -11.51 13.24 -18.99
C GLU A 59 -10.99 14.01 -17.79
N VAL A 60 -9.98 14.85 -18.01
CA VAL A 60 -9.41 15.75 -17.00
C VAL A 60 -9.31 17.13 -17.59
N SER A 61 -9.91 18.11 -16.92
CA SER A 61 -9.82 19.54 -17.27
C SER A 61 -9.57 20.38 -16.01
N VAL A 62 -9.11 21.62 -16.20
CA VAL A 62 -8.81 22.54 -15.10
C VAL A 62 -9.49 23.87 -15.37
N ALA A 63 -10.12 24.43 -14.34
CA ALA A 63 -10.68 25.77 -14.34
C ALA A 63 -10.42 26.43 -12.98
N GLY A 64 -9.56 27.46 -12.96
CA GLY A 64 -9.10 28.06 -11.71
C GLY A 64 -8.36 27.05 -10.82
N ASP A 65 -8.84 26.86 -9.61
CA ASP A 65 -8.31 25.90 -8.63
C ASP A 65 -9.15 24.62 -8.53
N VAL A 66 -9.95 24.33 -9.56
CA VAL A 66 -10.77 23.12 -9.65
C VAL A 66 -10.27 22.25 -10.79
N MET A 67 -9.92 21.01 -10.46
CA MET A 67 -9.67 19.95 -11.41
C MET A 67 -10.96 19.14 -11.61
N THR A 68 -11.51 19.14 -12.81
CA THR A 68 -12.71 18.36 -13.14
C THR A 68 -12.30 17.03 -13.76
N VAL A 69 -12.76 15.94 -13.17
CA VAL A 69 -12.48 14.56 -13.61
C VAL A 69 -13.79 13.84 -13.87
N ASN A 70 -14.04 13.43 -15.11
CA ASN A 70 -15.28 12.79 -15.54
C ASN A 70 -16.53 13.58 -15.11
N GLY A 71 -16.48 14.91 -15.19
CA GLY A 71 -17.57 15.80 -14.81
C GLY A 71 -17.65 16.13 -13.30
N HIS A 72 -16.82 15.51 -12.44
CA HIS A 72 -16.79 15.79 -11.00
C HIS A 72 -15.66 16.78 -10.68
N GLY A 73 -16.02 17.89 -10.02
CA GLY A 73 -15.07 18.90 -9.59
C GLY A 73 -14.33 18.51 -8.31
N VAL A 74 -13.01 18.56 -8.34
CA VAL A 74 -12.10 18.29 -7.21
C VAL A 74 -11.32 19.56 -6.91
N LYS A 75 -11.42 20.08 -5.69
CA LYS A 75 -10.71 21.29 -5.29
C LYS A 75 -9.22 21.00 -5.17
N ALA A 76 -8.40 21.77 -5.86
CA ALA A 76 -6.94 21.69 -5.75
C ALA A 76 -6.43 22.79 -4.81
N LEU A 77 -5.76 22.39 -3.75
CA LEU A 77 -5.18 23.26 -2.72
C LEU A 77 -3.65 23.18 -2.80
N SER A 78 -2.97 24.25 -2.30
CA SER A 78 -1.51 24.30 -2.19
C SER A 78 -1.11 24.90 -0.84
N VAL A 79 -1.40 24.15 0.24
CA VAL A 79 -1.19 24.54 1.64
C VAL A 79 -0.10 23.67 2.23
N LYS A 80 0.95 24.30 2.79
CA LYS A 80 2.12 23.59 3.32
C LYS A 80 1.85 22.95 4.69
N ASP A 81 1.13 23.63 5.57
CA ASP A 81 0.81 23.13 6.91
C ASP A 81 -0.58 22.49 6.92
N PRO A 82 -0.69 21.18 7.16
CA PRO A 82 -1.97 20.48 7.17
C PRO A 82 -2.99 21.03 8.17
N ALA A 83 -2.56 21.69 9.24
CA ALA A 83 -3.46 22.30 10.21
C ALA A 83 -4.29 23.49 9.66
N GLN A 84 -3.83 24.07 8.53
CA GLN A 84 -4.50 25.21 7.89
C GLN A 84 -5.41 24.79 6.72
N LEU A 85 -5.54 23.51 6.47
CA LEU A 85 -6.40 22.98 5.41
C LEU A 85 -7.89 23.12 5.78
N PRO A 86 -8.78 23.41 4.82
CA PRO A 86 -10.18 23.71 5.11
C PRO A 86 -11.05 22.44 5.23
N TRP A 87 -10.56 21.41 5.91
CA TRP A 87 -11.24 20.10 5.97
C TRP A 87 -12.59 20.18 6.65
N LYS A 88 -12.75 21.05 7.67
CA LYS A 88 -14.02 21.28 8.34
C LYS A 88 -15.07 21.82 7.38
N ASP A 89 -14.74 22.86 6.64
CA ASP A 89 -15.67 23.54 5.72
C ASP A 89 -16.05 22.64 4.53
N MET A 90 -15.14 21.74 4.16
CA MET A 90 -15.36 20.74 3.10
C MET A 90 -16.04 19.47 3.61
N ASN A 91 -16.34 19.36 4.91
CA ASN A 91 -16.92 18.16 5.52
C ASN A 91 -16.14 16.88 5.18
N ILE A 92 -14.82 16.89 5.37
CA ILE A 92 -13.97 15.74 5.10
C ILE A 92 -14.12 14.69 6.21
N ASP A 93 -14.51 13.48 5.82
CA ASP A 93 -14.58 12.35 6.74
C ASP A 93 -13.19 11.80 7.04
N ILE A 94 -12.38 11.60 5.99
CA ILE A 94 -11.04 11.04 6.15
C ILE A 94 -10.03 11.81 5.30
N ALA A 95 -8.97 12.32 5.94
CA ALA A 95 -7.80 12.80 5.25
C ALA A 95 -6.87 11.62 4.91
N LEU A 96 -6.59 11.43 3.63
CA LEU A 96 -5.62 10.45 3.14
C LEU A 96 -4.24 11.13 3.09
N GLU A 97 -3.38 10.80 4.06
CA GLU A 97 -2.04 11.36 4.13
C GLU A 97 -1.08 10.56 3.23
N CYS A 98 -0.83 11.10 2.04
CA CYS A 98 -0.06 10.47 0.98
C CYS A 98 1.25 11.21 0.65
N SER A 99 1.65 12.22 1.44
CA SER A 99 2.89 12.97 1.19
C SER A 99 4.16 12.19 1.58
N GLY A 100 4.03 11.20 2.46
CA GLY A 100 5.16 10.48 3.07
C GLY A 100 5.96 11.30 4.10
N ILE A 101 5.49 12.51 4.44
CA ILE A 101 6.16 13.44 5.37
C ILE A 101 5.55 13.33 6.77
N PHE A 102 4.22 13.37 6.88
CA PHE A 102 3.49 13.44 8.15
C PHE A 102 3.11 12.03 8.64
N THR A 103 4.12 11.22 9.00
CA THR A 103 3.94 9.81 9.40
C THR A 103 3.91 9.59 10.91
N LYS A 104 4.23 10.62 11.71
CA LYS A 104 4.11 10.58 13.16
C LYS A 104 2.72 11.04 13.58
N ARG A 105 2.23 10.51 14.70
CA ARG A 105 0.92 10.84 15.26
C ARG A 105 0.64 12.35 15.33
N ASP A 106 1.59 13.10 15.89
CA ASP A 106 1.41 14.55 16.10
C ASP A 106 1.35 15.32 14.78
N ASP A 107 2.14 14.89 13.81
CA ASP A 107 2.15 15.52 12.50
C ASP A 107 0.90 15.18 11.67
N ALA A 108 0.49 13.90 11.65
CA ALA A 108 -0.75 13.47 11.01
C ALA A 108 -1.99 14.05 11.72
N GLY A 109 -1.92 14.23 13.04
CA GLY A 109 -2.97 14.85 13.86
C GLY A 109 -3.33 16.27 13.44
N LYS A 110 -2.48 16.99 12.70
CA LYS A 110 -2.78 18.30 12.14
C LYS A 110 -4.01 18.28 11.22
N HIS A 111 -4.26 17.16 10.54
CA HIS A 111 -5.48 17.00 9.74
C HIS A 111 -6.75 16.96 10.61
N LEU A 112 -6.68 16.40 11.82
CA LEU A 112 -7.79 16.44 12.78
C LEU A 112 -8.02 17.87 13.27
N THR A 113 -6.94 18.63 13.53
CA THR A 113 -7.01 20.06 13.87
C THR A 113 -7.68 20.87 12.75
N ALA A 114 -7.42 20.54 11.50
CA ALA A 114 -8.04 21.13 10.32
C ALA A 114 -9.52 20.74 10.14
N GLY A 115 -10.01 19.75 10.89
CA GLY A 115 -11.41 19.35 10.94
C GLY A 115 -11.75 18.06 10.18
N ALA A 116 -10.77 17.30 9.68
CA ALA A 116 -11.03 15.92 9.24
C ALA A 116 -11.44 15.05 10.44
N LYS A 117 -12.39 14.13 10.24
CA LYS A 117 -12.85 13.26 11.33
C LYS A 117 -11.85 12.16 11.67
N LYS A 118 -11.13 11.65 10.67
CA LYS A 118 -10.09 10.62 10.79
C LYS A 118 -8.97 10.87 9.78
N VAL A 119 -7.81 10.21 9.99
CA VAL A 119 -6.65 10.26 9.11
C VAL A 119 -6.20 8.85 8.77
N LEU A 120 -5.95 8.58 7.50
CA LEU A 120 -5.34 7.34 7.01
C LEU A 120 -3.99 7.64 6.37
N ILE A 121 -2.92 7.11 6.95
CA ILE A 121 -1.54 7.34 6.50
C ILE A 121 -1.13 6.25 5.50
N SER A 122 -0.63 6.63 4.33
CA SER A 122 -0.18 5.74 3.26
C SER A 122 1.26 5.21 3.46
N ALA A 123 1.69 5.08 4.69
CA ALA A 123 3.03 4.63 5.06
C ALA A 123 3.01 3.99 6.46
N PRO A 124 4.05 3.23 6.84
CA PRO A 124 4.27 2.88 8.24
C PRO A 124 4.32 4.15 9.10
N ALA A 125 3.63 4.13 10.23
CA ALA A 125 3.49 5.29 11.10
C ALA A 125 4.08 5.03 12.50
N GLU A 126 4.23 6.11 13.27
CA GLU A 126 4.69 6.09 14.66
C GLU A 126 3.62 6.74 15.56
N GLY A 127 3.15 5.98 16.56
CA GLY A 127 2.14 6.44 17.53
C GLY A 127 0.72 6.42 16.97
N GLU A 128 0.46 5.75 15.85
CA GLU A 128 -0.86 5.51 15.29
C GLU A 128 -1.77 4.71 16.24
N ASP A 129 -3.09 4.87 16.12
CA ASP A 129 -4.06 4.11 16.91
C ASP A 129 -4.10 2.65 16.48
N LEU A 130 -3.94 2.40 15.17
CA LEU A 130 -3.91 1.06 14.60
C LEU A 130 -3.11 1.06 13.29
N THR A 131 -2.28 0.05 13.09
CA THR A 131 -1.75 -0.32 11.77
C THR A 131 -2.68 -1.37 11.17
N VAL A 132 -3.20 -1.12 9.97
CA VAL A 132 -4.15 -1.98 9.26
C VAL A 132 -3.51 -2.58 8.01
N VAL A 133 -3.72 -3.88 7.83
CA VAL A 133 -3.63 -4.56 6.54
C VAL A 133 -5.03 -5.08 6.21
N TYR A 134 -5.64 -4.52 5.19
CA TYR A 134 -6.99 -4.88 4.78
C TYR A 134 -7.07 -6.36 4.37
N GLY A 135 -8.09 -7.06 4.84
CA GLY A 135 -8.22 -8.51 4.70
C GLY A 135 -7.62 -9.30 5.86
N VAL A 136 -6.70 -8.72 6.65
CA VAL A 136 -6.04 -9.39 7.77
C VAL A 136 -6.61 -8.93 9.11
N ASN A 137 -6.47 -7.65 9.43
CA ASN A 137 -6.92 -7.11 10.73
C ASN A 137 -7.81 -5.86 10.62
N HIS A 138 -8.40 -5.59 9.46
CA HIS A 138 -9.31 -4.45 9.30
C HIS A 138 -10.57 -4.58 10.18
N GLY A 139 -10.90 -5.79 10.63
CA GLY A 139 -11.96 -6.02 11.62
C GLY A 139 -11.66 -5.48 13.01
N ASP A 140 -10.40 -5.14 13.32
CA ASP A 140 -10.00 -4.54 14.59
C ASP A 140 -10.23 -3.01 14.63
N LEU A 141 -10.67 -2.41 13.52
CA LEU A 141 -11.02 -0.98 13.48
C LEU A 141 -12.14 -0.66 14.43
N LYS A 142 -12.01 0.47 15.15
CA LYS A 142 -12.97 0.96 16.13
C LYS A 142 -13.30 2.43 15.90
N PRO A 143 -14.45 2.93 16.41
CA PRO A 143 -14.84 4.35 16.28
C PRO A 143 -13.80 5.33 16.83
N GLU A 144 -13.12 4.97 17.90
CA GLU A 144 -12.09 5.78 18.56
C GLU A 144 -10.77 5.85 17.80
N HIS A 145 -10.49 4.96 16.86
CA HIS A 145 -9.28 4.99 16.04
C HIS A 145 -9.35 6.17 15.04
N LYS A 146 -8.62 7.24 15.35
CA LYS A 146 -8.63 8.48 14.57
C LYS A 146 -7.47 8.58 13.59
N ILE A 147 -6.31 8.03 13.95
CA ILE A 147 -5.10 8.04 13.12
C ILE A 147 -4.68 6.60 12.86
N VAL A 148 -4.86 6.15 11.63
CA VAL A 148 -4.62 4.78 11.19
C VAL A 148 -3.54 4.75 10.12
N SER A 149 -2.65 3.76 10.19
CA SER A 149 -1.66 3.48 9.15
C SER A 149 -2.12 2.32 8.27
N ASN A 150 -2.01 2.47 6.95
CA ASN A 150 -2.22 1.38 5.98
C ASN A 150 -0.97 0.48 5.82
N ALA A 151 -0.02 0.55 6.75
CA ALA A 151 1.27 -0.15 6.68
C ALA A 151 2.09 0.23 5.43
N SER A 152 2.95 -0.69 4.96
CA SER A 152 3.68 -0.56 3.70
C SER A 152 3.11 -1.49 2.62
N CYS A 153 3.45 -1.22 1.34
CA CYS A 153 3.08 -2.11 0.24
C CYS A 153 3.62 -3.54 0.45
N THR A 154 4.85 -3.69 0.93
CA THR A 154 5.46 -4.98 1.23
C THR A 154 4.75 -5.70 2.39
N THR A 155 4.34 -4.97 3.44
CA THR A 155 3.56 -5.56 4.55
C THR A 155 2.19 -6.00 4.05
N ASN A 156 1.54 -5.24 3.16
CA ASN A 156 0.27 -5.62 2.54
C ASN A 156 0.39 -6.89 1.67
N CYS A 157 1.55 -7.12 1.05
CA CYS A 157 1.82 -8.37 0.32
C CYS A 157 2.08 -9.55 1.27
N LEU A 158 2.96 -9.35 2.28
CA LEU A 158 3.41 -10.44 3.14
C LEU A 158 2.35 -10.89 4.15
N ALA A 159 1.61 -9.97 4.76
CA ALA A 159 0.72 -10.28 5.86
C ALA A 159 -0.43 -11.23 5.49
N PRO A 160 -1.13 -11.11 4.34
CA PRO A 160 -2.14 -12.08 3.93
C PRO A 160 -1.57 -13.49 3.74
N VAL A 161 -0.39 -13.61 3.12
CA VAL A 161 0.30 -14.89 2.92
C VAL A 161 0.72 -15.49 4.27
N ALA A 162 1.35 -14.70 5.13
CA ALA A 162 1.79 -15.14 6.46
C ALA A 162 0.59 -15.54 7.35
N TYR A 163 -0.52 -14.82 7.28
CA TYR A 163 -1.76 -15.15 7.98
C TYR A 163 -2.26 -16.53 7.59
N VAL A 164 -2.47 -16.77 6.30
CA VAL A 164 -3.00 -18.06 5.81
C VAL A 164 -2.06 -19.20 6.16
N LEU A 165 -0.75 -19.03 5.96
CA LEU A 165 0.23 -20.09 6.22
C LEU A 165 0.45 -20.33 7.72
N HIS A 166 0.35 -19.29 8.56
CA HIS A 166 0.42 -19.48 10.01
C HIS A 166 -0.76 -20.29 10.53
N GLU A 167 -1.97 -19.99 10.07
CA GLU A 167 -3.18 -20.76 10.43
C GLU A 167 -3.15 -22.21 9.91
N ALA A 168 -2.59 -22.45 8.72
CA ALA A 168 -2.58 -23.78 8.12
C ALA A 168 -1.50 -24.71 8.69
N VAL A 169 -0.26 -24.22 8.82
CA VAL A 169 0.91 -25.05 9.14
C VAL A 169 1.76 -24.53 10.30
N GLY A 170 1.40 -23.38 10.86
CA GLY A 170 2.18 -22.70 11.90
C GLY A 170 3.51 -22.17 11.38
N ILE A 171 3.80 -20.91 11.64
CA ILE A 171 5.11 -20.30 11.34
C ILE A 171 5.85 -20.14 12.67
N GLU A 172 6.99 -20.80 12.81
CA GLU A 172 7.86 -20.68 13.98
C GLU A 172 8.76 -19.46 13.86
N LYS A 173 9.45 -19.31 12.73
CA LYS A 173 10.29 -18.16 12.36
C LYS A 173 10.45 -18.09 10.85
N GLY A 174 10.69 -16.91 10.33
CA GLY A 174 10.87 -16.71 8.89
C GLY A 174 11.69 -15.49 8.56
N PHE A 175 12.23 -15.50 7.34
CA PHE A 175 12.98 -14.39 6.78
C PHE A 175 12.45 -14.07 5.39
N MET A 176 12.10 -12.79 5.18
CA MET A 176 11.59 -12.30 3.91
C MET A 176 12.65 -11.42 3.23
N THR A 177 12.91 -11.69 1.97
CA THR A 177 13.63 -10.77 1.09
C THR A 177 12.63 -10.19 0.09
N THR A 178 12.46 -8.86 0.08
CA THR A 178 11.73 -8.25 -1.04
C THR A 178 12.71 -7.78 -2.10
N ILE A 179 12.51 -8.26 -3.33
CA ILE A 179 13.12 -7.72 -4.54
C ILE A 179 12.16 -6.62 -5.02
N HIS A 180 12.55 -5.37 -4.80
CA HIS A 180 11.64 -4.25 -4.84
C HIS A 180 12.00 -3.26 -5.96
N SER A 181 11.01 -2.82 -6.71
CA SER A 181 11.19 -1.73 -7.66
C SER A 181 11.72 -0.47 -6.97
N TYR A 182 12.42 0.39 -7.72
CA TYR A 182 12.80 1.68 -7.17
C TYR A 182 11.58 2.58 -6.93
N THR A 183 11.69 3.51 -6.01
CA THR A 183 10.61 4.44 -5.64
C THR A 183 11.12 5.88 -5.64
N GLY A 184 10.23 6.86 -5.50
CA GLY A 184 10.59 8.28 -5.43
C GLY A 184 11.52 8.67 -4.27
N ASP A 185 11.73 7.78 -3.30
CA ASP A 185 12.75 7.95 -2.26
C ASP A 185 14.18 7.80 -2.81
N GLN A 186 14.37 7.03 -3.90
CA GLN A 186 15.68 6.78 -4.47
C GLN A 186 16.09 7.84 -5.49
N ARG A 187 17.40 7.96 -5.71
CA ARG A 187 17.99 8.96 -6.59
C ARG A 187 18.14 8.43 -8.03
N THR A 188 17.88 9.27 -9.01
CA THR A 188 18.11 8.95 -10.43
C THR A 188 19.58 8.91 -10.78
N VAL A 189 20.38 9.80 -10.16
CA VAL A 189 21.84 9.85 -10.23
C VAL A 189 22.42 9.90 -8.83
N ASP A 190 23.72 9.61 -8.69
CA ASP A 190 24.41 9.63 -7.40
C ASP A 190 24.29 11.01 -6.75
N THR A 191 23.59 11.10 -5.62
CA THR A 191 23.42 12.33 -4.86
C THR A 191 23.04 12.03 -3.40
N MET A 192 23.05 13.05 -2.57
CA MET A 192 22.89 12.94 -1.12
C MET A 192 21.61 12.21 -0.71
N HIS A 193 21.76 11.21 0.15
CA HIS A 193 20.70 10.50 0.83
C HIS A 193 21.20 10.01 2.19
N LYS A 194 20.33 9.92 3.21
CA LYS A 194 20.69 9.44 4.56
C LYS A 194 21.14 7.97 4.58
N ASP A 195 20.60 7.13 3.71
CA ASP A 195 21.08 5.77 3.43
C ASP A 195 22.02 5.85 2.23
N LEU A 196 23.31 5.55 2.44
CA LEU A 196 24.36 5.69 1.41
C LEU A 196 24.16 4.74 0.23
N ALA A 197 23.53 3.59 0.44
CA ALA A 197 23.20 2.68 -0.66
C ALA A 197 22.10 3.29 -1.56
N ARG A 198 21.08 3.93 -0.98
CA ARG A 198 20.02 4.66 -1.71
C ARG A 198 20.49 5.99 -2.33
N ALA A 199 21.67 6.46 -1.96
CA ALA A 199 22.31 7.63 -2.57
C ALA A 199 22.77 7.36 -4.02
N ARG A 200 22.84 6.08 -4.41
CA ARG A 200 23.31 5.64 -5.74
C ARG A 200 22.16 5.58 -6.76
N ALA A 201 22.52 5.69 -8.04
CA ALA A 201 21.59 5.72 -9.17
C ALA A 201 20.70 4.47 -9.21
N ALA A 202 19.39 4.67 -8.98
CA ALA A 202 18.41 3.60 -8.80
C ALA A 202 18.22 2.72 -10.05
N ALA A 203 18.26 3.32 -11.24
CA ALA A 203 18.03 2.62 -12.50
C ALA A 203 19.26 1.85 -13.03
N LEU A 204 20.39 1.92 -12.32
CA LEU A 204 21.66 1.26 -12.71
C LEU A 204 22.09 0.18 -11.71
N ASN A 205 21.55 0.18 -10.49
CA ASN A 205 22.11 -0.62 -9.41
C ASN A 205 21.09 -1.52 -8.73
N MET A 206 21.52 -2.71 -8.34
CA MET A 206 20.86 -3.50 -7.30
C MET A 206 21.32 -2.98 -5.94
N ILE A 207 20.40 -2.52 -5.10
CA ILE A 207 20.70 -1.77 -3.88
C ILE A 207 20.15 -2.52 -2.66
N PRO A 208 21.01 -3.21 -1.87
CA PRO A 208 20.59 -3.78 -0.60
C PRO A 208 20.28 -2.66 0.40
N THR A 209 19.15 -2.77 1.08
CA THR A 209 18.72 -1.78 2.07
C THR A 209 17.82 -2.43 3.13
N SER A 210 17.66 -1.77 4.26
CA SER A 210 16.78 -2.25 5.32
C SER A 210 15.30 -2.12 4.95
N THR A 211 14.47 -2.96 5.56
CA THR A 211 13.01 -2.84 5.54
C THR A 211 12.42 -3.25 6.89
N GLY A 212 11.46 -2.49 7.37
CA GLY A 212 10.66 -2.85 8.55
C GLY A 212 9.43 -3.72 8.24
N ALA A 213 9.20 -4.06 6.97
CA ALA A 213 7.94 -4.65 6.52
C ALA A 213 7.65 -6.02 7.16
N ALA A 214 8.67 -6.88 7.31
CA ALA A 214 8.49 -8.20 7.95
C ALA A 214 8.20 -8.06 9.46
N LYS A 215 8.90 -7.17 10.15
CA LYS A 215 8.64 -6.87 11.57
C LYS A 215 7.26 -6.24 11.79
N ALA A 216 6.80 -5.43 10.84
CA ALA A 216 5.48 -4.80 10.89
C ALA A 216 4.33 -5.81 10.80
N VAL A 217 4.56 -7.02 10.24
CA VAL A 217 3.56 -8.10 10.28
C VAL A 217 3.18 -8.44 11.71
N GLY A 218 4.12 -8.38 12.66
CA GLY A 218 3.82 -8.59 14.08
C GLY A 218 2.91 -7.54 14.74
N LYS A 219 2.69 -6.37 14.10
CA LYS A 219 1.71 -5.37 14.54
C LYS A 219 0.28 -5.78 14.16
N VAL A 220 0.11 -6.44 13.01
CA VAL A 220 -1.21 -6.83 12.47
C VAL A 220 -1.54 -8.30 12.76
N LEU A 221 -0.54 -9.12 13.03
CA LEU A 221 -0.64 -10.54 13.44
C LEU A 221 0.20 -10.76 14.70
N PRO A 222 -0.34 -10.52 15.89
CA PRO A 222 0.40 -10.61 17.16
C PRO A 222 1.07 -11.98 17.39
N ALA A 223 0.51 -13.07 16.89
CA ALA A 223 1.08 -14.42 16.96
C ALA A 223 2.43 -14.56 16.24
N LEU A 224 2.73 -13.65 15.30
CA LEU A 224 3.99 -13.61 14.56
C LEU A 224 4.97 -12.54 15.07
N LYS A 225 4.65 -11.85 16.18
CA LYS A 225 5.53 -10.83 16.77
C LYS A 225 6.87 -11.44 17.16
N GLY A 226 7.95 -10.88 16.63
CA GLY A 226 9.33 -11.33 16.88
C GLY A 226 9.76 -12.59 16.12
N LYS A 227 8.87 -13.20 15.33
CA LYS A 227 9.19 -14.40 14.55
C LYS A 227 9.67 -14.10 13.13
N LEU A 228 9.41 -12.91 12.60
CA LEU A 228 9.73 -12.52 11.24
C LEU A 228 10.73 -11.38 11.20
N ASP A 229 11.71 -11.50 10.31
CA ASP A 229 12.62 -10.41 9.92
C ASP A 229 12.80 -10.41 8.40
N GLY A 230 13.48 -9.40 7.86
CA GLY A 230 13.68 -9.32 6.42
C GLY A 230 14.59 -8.19 5.96
N THR A 231 14.87 -8.24 4.66
CA THR A 231 15.68 -7.24 3.96
C THR A 231 15.03 -6.87 2.63
N SER A 232 15.51 -5.79 2.02
CA SER A 232 15.08 -5.33 0.70
C SER A 232 16.28 -5.24 -0.23
N ILE A 233 16.09 -5.69 -1.47
CA ILE A 233 17.01 -5.44 -2.58
C ILE A 233 16.23 -4.61 -3.59
N ARG A 234 16.61 -3.33 -3.76
CA ARG A 234 16.05 -2.48 -4.81
C ARG A 234 16.69 -2.83 -6.14
N VAL A 235 15.87 -2.90 -7.18
CA VAL A 235 16.31 -3.30 -8.53
C VAL A 235 15.93 -2.24 -9.56
N PRO A 236 16.61 -2.20 -10.74
CA PRO A 236 16.33 -1.24 -11.82
C PRO A 236 15.00 -1.52 -12.55
N THR A 237 13.91 -1.59 -11.82
CA THR A 237 12.55 -1.85 -12.32
C THR A 237 11.63 -0.77 -11.79
N PRO A 238 10.81 -0.10 -12.62
CA PRO A 238 10.04 1.07 -12.21
C PRO A 238 8.83 0.75 -11.33
N ASN A 239 8.28 -0.47 -11.47
CA ASN A 239 7.10 -0.90 -10.71
C ASN A 239 7.04 -2.43 -10.64
N VAL A 240 6.22 -2.95 -9.77
CA VAL A 240 6.05 -4.35 -9.38
C VAL A 240 7.25 -4.89 -8.61
N SER A 241 6.96 -5.44 -7.47
CA SER A 241 7.91 -6.01 -6.53
C SER A 241 7.50 -7.44 -6.18
N VAL A 242 8.42 -8.19 -5.59
CA VAL A 242 8.17 -9.58 -5.19
C VAL A 242 8.75 -9.83 -3.81
N ILE A 243 8.04 -10.60 -3.00
CA ILE A 243 8.59 -11.18 -1.78
C ILE A 243 9.07 -12.61 -2.06
N ASP A 244 10.25 -12.94 -1.58
CA ASP A 244 10.80 -14.27 -1.42
C ASP A 244 10.82 -14.58 0.07
N PHE A 245 9.83 -15.35 0.54
CA PHE A 245 9.61 -15.63 1.95
C PHE A 245 9.98 -17.06 2.29
N LYS A 246 10.92 -17.22 3.22
CA LYS A 246 11.38 -18.50 3.75
C LYS A 246 10.99 -18.58 5.21
N PHE A 247 10.47 -19.75 5.64
CA PHE A 247 10.06 -19.95 7.02
C PHE A 247 10.11 -21.42 7.44
N LEU A 248 10.23 -21.64 8.73
CA LEU A 248 10.06 -22.95 9.35
C LEU A 248 8.62 -23.10 9.83
N THR A 249 8.03 -24.24 9.51
CA THR A 249 6.70 -24.62 9.98
C THR A 249 6.79 -25.38 11.30
N SER A 250 5.74 -25.32 12.12
CA SER A 250 5.67 -26.03 13.41
C SER A 250 5.46 -27.55 13.28
N ARG A 251 5.17 -28.03 12.09
CA ARG A 251 5.01 -29.45 11.73
C ARG A 251 5.40 -29.69 10.29
N ASN A 252 5.59 -30.93 9.90
CA ASN A 252 5.80 -31.28 8.50
C ASN A 252 4.59 -30.86 7.63
N THR A 253 4.86 -30.45 6.42
CA THR A 253 3.90 -30.03 5.40
C THR A 253 4.37 -30.43 4.00
N THR A 254 3.52 -30.22 3.01
CA THR A 254 3.82 -30.50 1.59
C THR A 254 3.53 -29.26 0.73
N ILE A 255 4.03 -29.26 -0.50
CA ILE A 255 3.76 -28.20 -1.50
C ILE A 255 2.24 -28.10 -1.74
N GLU A 256 1.58 -29.24 -1.86
CA GLU A 256 0.14 -29.34 -2.13
C GLU A 256 -0.68 -28.72 -0.99
N GLU A 257 -0.30 -28.98 0.27
CA GLU A 257 -0.99 -28.41 1.44
C GLU A 257 -0.83 -26.89 1.49
N ILE A 258 0.38 -26.37 1.29
CA ILE A 258 0.66 -24.95 1.24
C ILE A 258 -0.18 -24.27 0.14
N ASN A 259 -0.12 -24.80 -1.07
CA ASN A 259 -0.83 -24.27 -2.21
C ASN A 259 -2.36 -24.31 -2.03
N ALA A 260 -2.90 -25.43 -1.54
CA ALA A 260 -4.32 -25.57 -1.28
C ALA A 260 -4.85 -24.59 -0.22
N ALA A 261 -4.07 -24.32 0.84
CA ALA A 261 -4.43 -23.34 1.86
C ALA A 261 -4.53 -21.92 1.26
N ILE A 262 -3.54 -21.53 0.45
CA ILE A 262 -3.51 -20.23 -0.23
C ILE A 262 -4.66 -20.10 -1.24
N GLU A 263 -4.89 -21.12 -2.09
CA GLU A 263 -6.00 -21.10 -3.06
C GLU A 263 -7.37 -20.98 -2.39
N LYS A 264 -7.58 -21.73 -1.29
CA LYS A 264 -8.81 -21.66 -0.49
C LYS A 264 -9.05 -20.25 0.05
N ALA A 265 -8.01 -19.62 0.58
CA ALA A 265 -8.11 -18.25 1.10
C ALA A 265 -8.38 -17.23 -0.02
N ALA A 266 -7.68 -17.34 -1.16
CA ALA A 266 -7.85 -16.46 -2.32
C ALA A 266 -9.25 -16.54 -2.95
N LYS A 267 -9.85 -17.75 -2.98
CA LYS A 267 -11.23 -17.97 -3.45
C LYS A 267 -12.30 -17.62 -2.41
N GLY A 268 -11.91 -17.48 -1.13
CA GLY A 268 -12.78 -17.30 0.03
C GLY A 268 -12.57 -15.93 0.72
N PRO A 269 -12.11 -15.93 2.00
CA PRO A 269 -12.09 -14.72 2.83
C PRO A 269 -11.15 -13.63 2.32
N LEU A 270 -10.15 -13.96 1.51
CA LEU A 270 -9.20 -13.01 0.94
C LEU A 270 -9.43 -12.74 -0.56
N LYS A 271 -10.62 -13.04 -1.06
CA LYS A 271 -10.99 -12.73 -2.45
C LYS A 271 -10.82 -11.23 -2.74
N GLY A 272 -10.10 -10.91 -3.83
CA GLY A 272 -9.76 -9.54 -4.22
C GLY A 272 -8.59 -8.91 -3.45
N ILE A 273 -8.04 -9.62 -2.44
CA ILE A 273 -6.86 -9.23 -1.68
C ILE A 273 -5.66 -10.12 -2.04
N LEU A 274 -5.89 -11.43 -2.04
CA LEU A 274 -4.92 -12.46 -2.41
C LEU A 274 -5.37 -13.12 -3.72
N ALA A 275 -4.46 -13.24 -4.67
CA ALA A 275 -4.65 -14.01 -5.89
C ALA A 275 -3.62 -15.13 -5.99
N THR A 276 -3.84 -16.07 -6.90
CA THR A 276 -2.91 -17.17 -7.20
C THR A 276 -2.75 -17.35 -8.70
N TYR A 277 -1.58 -17.81 -9.12
CA TYR A 277 -1.31 -18.16 -10.51
C TYR A 277 -0.35 -19.36 -10.58
N ASN A 278 -0.36 -20.06 -11.74
CA ASN A 278 0.40 -21.29 -11.95
C ASN A 278 0.97 -21.37 -13.38
N VAL A 279 1.46 -20.24 -13.90
CA VAL A 279 2.11 -20.13 -15.21
C VAL A 279 3.39 -19.29 -15.06
N PRO A 280 4.39 -19.41 -15.94
CA PRO A 280 5.62 -18.62 -15.83
C PRO A 280 5.35 -17.15 -16.18
N LEU A 281 5.20 -16.28 -15.17
CA LEU A 281 5.01 -14.84 -15.30
C LEU A 281 6.19 -14.07 -14.70
N VAL A 282 6.34 -12.82 -15.13
CA VAL A 282 7.38 -11.89 -14.68
C VAL A 282 6.76 -10.59 -14.18
N SER A 283 7.57 -9.69 -13.62
CA SER A 283 7.09 -8.48 -12.96
C SER A 283 6.13 -7.62 -13.79
N SER A 284 6.38 -7.47 -15.09
CA SER A 284 5.54 -6.65 -15.97
C SER A 284 4.11 -7.16 -16.13
N ASP A 285 3.88 -8.47 -15.93
CA ASP A 285 2.55 -9.08 -16.04
C ASP A 285 1.63 -8.71 -14.86
N PHE A 286 2.20 -8.20 -13.76
CA PHE A 286 1.48 -7.78 -12.57
C PHE A 286 1.32 -6.26 -12.48
N ASN A 287 1.74 -5.51 -13.52
CA ASN A 287 1.53 -4.07 -13.53
C ASN A 287 0.03 -3.76 -13.57
N HIS A 288 -0.40 -2.88 -12.68
CA HIS A 288 -1.82 -2.52 -12.51
C HIS A 288 -2.70 -3.65 -11.93
N ASP A 289 -2.09 -4.64 -11.26
CA ASP A 289 -2.82 -5.66 -10.50
C ASP A 289 -3.36 -5.04 -9.19
N PRO A 290 -4.69 -5.07 -8.94
CA PRO A 290 -5.29 -4.50 -7.73
C PRO A 290 -5.11 -5.36 -6.48
N HIS A 291 -4.64 -6.60 -6.59
CA HIS A 291 -4.43 -7.45 -5.43
C HIS A 291 -3.28 -6.96 -4.55
N SER A 292 -3.37 -7.18 -3.26
CA SER A 292 -2.26 -6.93 -2.33
C SER A 292 -1.11 -7.91 -2.52
N SER A 293 -1.43 -9.14 -2.96
CA SER A 293 -0.49 -10.25 -3.05
C SER A 293 -0.98 -11.25 -4.10
N THR A 294 -0.13 -11.59 -5.07
CA THR A 294 -0.44 -12.59 -6.11
C THR A 294 0.58 -13.72 -6.03
N PHE A 295 0.16 -14.84 -5.43
CA PHE A 295 1.00 -15.95 -5.02
C PHE A 295 1.32 -16.89 -6.17
N ALA A 296 2.60 -17.24 -6.32
CA ALA A 296 3.13 -18.14 -7.33
C ALA A 296 3.09 -19.61 -6.88
N LEU A 297 2.05 -20.35 -7.25
CA LEU A 297 1.87 -21.75 -6.82
C LEU A 297 3.03 -22.67 -7.24
N HIS A 298 3.55 -22.50 -8.46
CA HIS A 298 4.65 -23.31 -9.01
C HIS A 298 6.02 -23.01 -8.38
N GLU A 299 6.15 -21.91 -7.65
CA GLU A 299 7.38 -21.51 -6.98
C GLU A 299 7.45 -21.96 -5.50
N THR A 300 6.43 -22.65 -5.00
CA THR A 300 6.44 -23.23 -3.66
C THR A 300 7.46 -24.34 -3.56
N LYS A 301 8.32 -24.28 -2.56
CA LYS A 301 9.32 -25.33 -2.25
C LYS A 301 9.23 -25.74 -0.78
N VAL A 302 9.40 -27.02 -0.53
CA VAL A 302 9.49 -27.58 0.82
C VAL A 302 10.74 -28.44 0.90
N ILE A 303 11.59 -28.20 1.89
CA ILE A 303 12.82 -28.95 2.17
C ILE A 303 12.67 -29.60 3.54
N ASP A 304 13.03 -30.87 3.66
CA ASP A 304 12.98 -31.66 4.91
C ASP A 304 11.63 -31.60 5.64
N GLY A 305 10.56 -31.37 4.87
CA GLY A 305 9.18 -31.37 5.36
C GLY A 305 8.76 -30.11 6.12
N ASN A 306 9.67 -29.26 6.58
CA ASN A 306 9.31 -28.11 7.41
C ASN A 306 10.01 -26.78 7.05
N PHE A 307 10.95 -26.79 6.12
CA PHE A 307 11.54 -25.52 5.61
C PHE A 307 10.87 -25.15 4.28
N VAL A 308 10.06 -24.11 4.33
CA VAL A 308 9.21 -23.67 3.21
C VAL A 308 9.75 -22.38 2.60
N ARG A 309 9.73 -22.32 1.26
CA ARG A 309 9.98 -21.09 0.50
C ARG A 309 8.79 -20.83 -0.41
N VAL A 310 8.29 -19.60 -0.40
CA VAL A 310 7.20 -19.13 -1.25
C VAL A 310 7.52 -17.79 -1.90
N ILE A 311 6.89 -17.53 -3.06
CA ILE A 311 7.01 -16.28 -3.82
C ILE A 311 5.63 -15.64 -3.96
N SER A 312 5.53 -14.34 -3.75
CA SER A 312 4.32 -13.58 -4.06
C SER A 312 4.65 -12.21 -4.63
N TRP A 313 3.97 -11.86 -5.71
CA TRP A 313 4.11 -10.59 -6.42
C TRP A 313 3.14 -9.55 -5.89
N TYR A 314 3.47 -8.29 -6.06
CA TYR A 314 2.58 -7.17 -5.77
C TYR A 314 2.94 -5.94 -6.62
N ASP A 315 1.92 -5.31 -7.18
CA ASP A 315 2.09 -3.95 -7.68
C ASP A 315 2.18 -3.02 -6.46
N ASN A 316 3.41 -2.61 -6.14
CA ASN A 316 3.69 -1.82 -4.92
C ASN A 316 3.07 -0.43 -4.94
N GLU A 317 2.58 0.04 -6.10
CA GLU A 317 1.86 1.28 -6.26
C GLU A 317 0.34 1.03 -6.35
N TRP A 318 -0.12 0.22 -7.31
CA TRP A 318 -1.53 0.05 -7.62
C TRP A 318 -2.28 -0.80 -6.60
N GLY A 319 -1.76 -1.96 -6.24
CA GLY A 319 -2.36 -2.83 -5.24
C GLY A 319 -2.48 -2.10 -3.89
N PHE A 320 -1.43 -1.41 -3.46
CA PHE A 320 -1.42 -0.60 -2.25
C PHE A 320 -2.45 0.55 -2.30
N SER A 321 -2.58 1.24 -3.45
CA SER A 321 -3.52 2.35 -3.63
C SER A 321 -4.98 1.88 -3.55
N ASN A 322 -5.30 0.69 -4.05
CA ASN A 322 -6.61 0.06 -3.86
C ASN A 322 -6.90 -0.18 -2.37
N ARG A 323 -5.93 -0.68 -1.61
CA ARG A 323 -6.10 -0.90 -0.15
C ARG A 323 -6.30 0.38 0.63
N MET A 324 -5.71 1.50 0.22
CA MET A 324 -6.00 2.81 0.82
C MET A 324 -7.50 3.14 0.74
N SER A 325 -8.12 2.93 -0.41
CA SER A 325 -9.55 3.15 -0.62
C SER A 325 -10.41 2.21 0.23
N ASP A 326 -10.06 0.93 0.28
CA ASP A 326 -10.81 -0.07 1.05
C ASP A 326 -10.72 0.20 2.56
N THR A 327 -9.53 0.53 3.05
CA THR A 327 -9.31 0.87 4.47
C THR A 327 -10.06 2.16 4.85
N ALA A 328 -10.07 3.18 3.97
CA ALA A 328 -10.83 4.41 4.22
C ALA A 328 -12.33 4.12 4.37
N VAL A 329 -12.90 3.29 3.49
CA VAL A 329 -14.32 2.89 3.60
C VAL A 329 -14.57 2.07 4.87
N ALA A 330 -13.67 1.16 5.25
CA ALA A 330 -13.79 0.41 6.50
C ALA A 330 -13.75 1.31 7.73
N MET A 331 -12.84 2.29 7.76
CA MET A 331 -12.74 3.29 8.84
C MET A 331 -14.02 4.13 8.98
N HIS A 332 -14.69 4.44 7.88
CA HIS A 332 -15.95 5.19 7.90
C HIS A 332 -17.11 4.34 8.42
N LYS A 333 -17.17 3.06 8.06
CA LYS A 333 -18.25 2.14 8.46
C LYS A 333 -18.31 1.91 9.98
N VAL A 334 -17.18 2.04 10.68
CA VAL A 334 -17.08 1.92 12.14
C VAL A 334 -17.13 3.28 12.86
N SER A 335 -17.54 4.35 12.16
CA SER A 335 -17.56 5.72 12.72
C SER A 335 -18.88 6.03 13.39
#